data_6c0b76ab033a54ff333644e6b00494a9
#
_entry.id   6c0b76ab033a54ff333644e6b00494a9
#
_cell.length_a   1.000
_cell.length_b   1.000
_cell.length_c   1.000
_cell.angle_alpha   90.00
_cell.angle_beta   90.00
_cell.angle_gamma   90.00
#
_symmetry.space_group_name_H-M   'P 1'
#
loop_
_entity.id
_entity.type
_entity.pdbx_description
1 polymer ?
#
loop_
_entity_poly.entity_id
_entity_poly.type
_entity_poly.pdbx_seq_one_letter_code
_entity_poly.pdbx_strand_id
1 'polypeptide(L)'
;MNHKINISCKLSVVAVLFSLTGCTRDINTDVLATYPNLSDVFIDEFASDLQYQAWGKVTNFGVDTETTYDGTSSMRIEVPNPSDPMGSWAGGTFYSATGRNLSGYDALTFYAKSSVATAIEVGIGNYDTTEYLVQVNDVQLNTNWSKIIIPIPNSAKLLSEKGLFYYSAGAVNDEGYTIWFDEVKFEKLGTLAHAKIEDIEVPGFPGKLTIGT
;
A
#
# COMPACT_ATOMS: atom_id res chain seq x y z
N MET A 1 17.12 -78.82 -59.46
CA MET A 1 16.01 -78.76 -58.50
C MET A 1 16.08 -77.40 -57.76
N ASN A 2 15.38 -76.44 -58.27
CA ASN A 2 15.45 -75.06 -57.76
C ASN A 2 14.17 -74.77 -56.91
N HIS A 3 14.36 -74.68 -55.59
CA HIS A 3 13.31 -74.22 -54.68
C HIS A 3 13.36 -72.70 -54.57
N LYS A 4 12.35 -72.02 -55.10
CA LYS A 4 12.11 -70.62 -54.87
C LYS A 4 11.26 -70.47 -53.60
N ILE A 5 11.81 -69.81 -52.58
CA ILE A 5 11.11 -69.39 -51.40
C ILE A 5 10.57 -68.00 -51.65
N ASN A 6 9.23 -67.85 -51.71
CA ASN A 6 8.57 -66.59 -51.75
C ASN A 6 8.31 -66.09 -50.32
N ILE A 7 9.02 -65.08 -49.91
CA ILE A 7 8.76 -64.36 -48.65
C ILE A 7 7.85 -63.18 -48.96
N SER A 8 6.59 -63.33 -48.59
CA SER A 8 5.64 -62.23 -48.66
C SER A 8 5.73 -61.36 -47.39
N CYS A 9 6.33 -60.20 -47.50
CA CYS A 9 6.40 -59.24 -46.41
C CYS A 9 5.10 -58.45 -46.35
N LYS A 10 4.25 -58.77 -45.38
CA LYS A 10 3.05 -57.96 -45.10
C LYS A 10 3.47 -56.77 -44.23
N LEU A 11 3.51 -55.61 -44.85
CA LEU A 11 3.73 -54.32 -44.19
C LEU A 11 2.42 -53.92 -43.49
N SER A 12 2.35 -54.12 -42.18
CA SER A 12 1.25 -53.59 -41.34
C SER A 12 1.54 -52.14 -41.03
N VAL A 13 0.82 -51.23 -41.65
CA VAL A 13 0.81 -49.83 -41.31
C VAL A 13 -0.09 -49.63 -40.07
N VAL A 14 0.52 -49.44 -38.93
CA VAL A 14 -0.20 -49.03 -37.71
C VAL A 14 -0.35 -47.52 -37.77
N ALA A 15 -1.56 -47.04 -38.09
CA ALA A 15 -1.92 -45.64 -38.00
C ALA A 15 -2.16 -45.29 -36.51
N VAL A 16 -1.22 -44.60 -35.89
CA VAL A 16 -1.41 -44.02 -34.57
C VAL A 16 -2.22 -42.73 -34.73
N LEU A 17 -3.51 -42.79 -34.43
CA LEU A 17 -4.34 -41.59 -34.26
C LEU A 17 -3.93 -40.91 -32.97
N PHE A 18 -3.14 -39.81 -33.05
CA PHE A 18 -3.02 -38.86 -31.96
C PHE A 18 -4.33 -38.07 -31.88
N SER A 19 -5.20 -38.45 -30.95
CA SER A 19 -6.30 -37.59 -30.52
C SER A 19 -5.70 -36.40 -29.74
N LEU A 20 -5.56 -35.27 -30.41
CA LEU A 20 -5.33 -33.98 -29.78
C LEU A 20 -6.61 -33.60 -29.02
N THR A 21 -6.73 -34.04 -27.77
CA THR A 21 -7.67 -33.47 -26.83
C THR A 21 -7.11 -32.09 -26.46
N GLY A 22 -7.34 -31.10 -27.32
CA GLY A 22 -7.17 -29.73 -26.95
C GLY A 22 -8.14 -29.42 -25.82
N CYS A 23 -7.65 -29.11 -24.63
CA CYS A 23 -8.48 -28.47 -23.62
C CYS A 23 -8.97 -27.15 -24.20
N THR A 24 -10.19 -27.13 -24.72
CA THR A 24 -10.86 -25.88 -25.02
C THR A 24 -11.28 -25.27 -23.70
N ARG A 25 -10.48 -24.32 -23.22
CA ARG A 25 -10.86 -23.50 -22.08
C ARG A 25 -12.03 -22.61 -22.53
N ASP A 26 -13.16 -22.77 -21.89
CA ASP A 26 -14.31 -21.92 -22.15
C ASP A 26 -14.09 -20.57 -21.45
N ILE A 27 -13.66 -19.58 -22.21
CA ILE A 27 -13.39 -18.22 -21.72
C ILE A 27 -14.65 -17.55 -21.15
N ASN A 28 -15.83 -18.03 -21.48
CA ASN A 28 -17.08 -17.48 -20.95
C ASN A 28 -17.37 -17.92 -19.51
N THR A 29 -16.64 -18.91 -18.99
CA THR A 29 -16.74 -19.37 -17.59
C THR A 29 -15.61 -18.85 -16.70
N ASP A 30 -14.67 -18.10 -17.25
CA ASP A 30 -13.60 -17.48 -16.45
C ASP A 30 -14.22 -16.38 -15.55
N VAL A 31 -14.30 -16.68 -14.28
CA VAL A 31 -14.67 -15.68 -13.26
C VAL A 31 -13.50 -14.71 -13.10
N LEU A 32 -13.75 -13.43 -13.34
CA LEU A 32 -12.74 -12.40 -13.08
C LEU A 32 -12.33 -12.45 -11.61
N ALA A 33 -11.04 -12.35 -11.36
CA ALA A 33 -10.54 -12.29 -10.00
C ALA A 33 -11.17 -11.08 -9.28
N THR A 34 -11.79 -11.32 -8.13
CA THR A 34 -12.31 -10.27 -7.28
C THR A 34 -11.30 -10.02 -6.16
N TYR A 35 -10.88 -8.77 -6.03
CA TYR A 35 -9.99 -8.34 -4.97
C TYR A 35 -10.79 -7.88 -3.75
N PRO A 36 -10.33 -8.15 -2.51
CA PRO A 36 -10.98 -7.67 -1.30
C PRO A 36 -11.12 -6.15 -1.31
N ASN A 37 -12.25 -5.63 -0.84
CA ASN A 37 -12.49 -4.21 -0.63
C ASN A 37 -12.33 -3.92 0.87
N LEU A 38 -11.09 -3.97 1.36
CA LEU A 38 -10.73 -3.68 2.74
C LEU A 38 -10.11 -2.29 2.80
N SER A 39 -10.70 -1.41 3.60
CA SER A 39 -10.25 -0.03 3.79
C SER A 39 -9.06 0.08 4.74
N ASP A 40 -9.04 -0.77 5.78
CA ASP A 40 -8.18 -0.56 6.93
C ASP A 40 -6.76 -1.04 6.68
N VAL A 41 -5.80 -0.22 7.06
CA VAL A 41 -4.38 -0.56 7.11
C VAL A 41 -3.98 -0.82 8.55
N PHE A 42 -4.28 0.14 9.43
CA PHE A 42 -4.07 0.04 10.87
C PHE A 42 -5.17 0.82 11.58
N ILE A 43 -5.88 0.16 12.47
CA ILE A 43 -6.82 0.79 13.40
C ILE A 43 -6.27 0.60 14.83
N ASP A 44 -6.56 -0.44 15.56
CA ASP A 44 -5.86 -0.83 16.78
C ASP A 44 -4.84 -1.94 16.54
N GLU A 45 -4.90 -2.55 15.37
CA GLU A 45 -4.00 -3.59 14.90
C GLU A 45 -3.80 -3.51 13.40
N PHE A 46 -2.76 -4.12 12.89
CA PHE A 46 -2.55 -4.25 11.45
C PHE A 46 -3.61 -5.15 10.84
N ALA A 47 -4.16 -4.75 9.70
CA ALA A 47 -5.07 -5.60 8.95
C ALA A 47 -4.41 -6.95 8.63
N SER A 48 -5.17 -8.04 8.72
CA SER A 48 -4.64 -9.41 8.73
C SER A 48 -3.95 -9.86 7.43
N ASP A 49 -4.20 -9.17 6.31
CA ASP A 49 -3.58 -9.44 5.00
C ASP A 49 -2.31 -8.61 4.76
N LEU A 50 -1.93 -7.77 5.72
CA LEU A 50 -0.77 -6.89 5.57
C LEU A 50 0.55 -7.60 5.81
N GLN A 51 1.51 -7.20 4.99
CA GLN A 51 2.92 -7.46 5.14
C GLN A 51 3.69 -6.13 5.13
N TYR A 52 4.92 -6.14 5.62
CA TYR A 52 5.77 -4.97 5.66
C TYR A 52 7.11 -5.22 4.97
N GLN A 53 7.51 -4.31 4.10
CA GLN A 53 8.80 -4.28 3.47
C GLN A 53 9.55 -3.01 3.89
N ALA A 54 10.63 -3.17 4.64
CA ALA A 54 11.54 -2.07 4.95
C ALA A 54 12.39 -1.72 3.72
N TRP A 55 12.58 -0.42 3.46
CA TRP A 55 13.50 0.06 2.42
C TRP A 55 14.83 0.50 2.98
N GLY A 56 14.81 1.07 4.16
CA GLY A 56 16.00 1.39 4.93
C GLY A 56 16.25 0.34 6.00
N LYS A 57 17.24 0.57 6.82
CA LYS A 57 17.44 -0.24 8.02
C LYS A 57 16.55 0.29 9.14
N VAL A 58 15.23 0.15 8.96
CA VAL A 58 14.26 0.45 10.01
C VAL A 58 14.54 -0.48 11.17
N THR A 59 15.02 0.07 12.25
CA THR A 59 15.47 -0.68 13.40
C THR A 59 14.35 -1.01 14.36
N ASN A 60 13.30 -0.18 14.36
CA ASN A 60 12.26 -0.33 15.37
C ASN A 60 10.92 0.20 14.83
N PHE A 61 10.01 -0.72 14.51
CA PHE A 61 8.61 -0.38 14.36
C PHE A 61 7.77 -1.39 15.14
N GLY A 62 6.63 -0.95 15.64
CA GLY A 62 5.77 -1.80 16.45
C GLY A 62 4.45 -1.14 16.77
N VAL A 63 3.72 -1.79 17.64
CA VAL A 63 2.47 -1.28 18.20
C VAL A 63 2.78 -0.64 19.57
N ASP A 64 2.29 0.58 19.77
CA ASP A 64 2.40 1.35 21.02
C ASP A 64 1.01 1.44 21.68
N THR A 65 0.91 1.05 22.93
CA THR A 65 -0.33 1.09 23.70
C THR A 65 -0.38 2.25 24.71
N GLU A 66 0.66 3.07 24.77
CA GLU A 66 0.75 4.21 25.66
C GLU A 66 0.42 5.54 24.95
N THR A 67 0.74 5.61 23.67
CA THR A 67 0.54 6.81 22.85
C THR A 67 -0.47 6.50 21.74
N THR A 68 -1.74 6.79 21.93
CA THR A 68 -2.83 6.50 20.98
C THR A 68 -3.56 7.79 20.61
N TYR A 69 -4.15 7.86 19.43
CA TYR A 69 -5.11 8.88 19.04
C TYR A 69 -6.53 8.45 19.48
N ASP A 70 -6.93 7.26 19.05
CA ASP A 70 -8.19 6.64 19.41
C ASP A 70 -7.96 5.18 19.77
N GLY A 71 -8.93 4.49 20.33
CA GLY A 71 -8.83 3.07 20.67
C GLY A 71 -7.74 2.73 21.68
N THR A 72 -7.02 1.65 21.43
CA THR A 72 -6.09 1.01 22.39
C THR A 72 -4.63 1.02 21.97
N SER A 73 -4.34 1.31 20.71
CA SER A 73 -2.95 1.31 20.22
C SER A 73 -2.74 2.17 18.98
N SER A 74 -1.48 2.51 18.72
CA SER A 74 -1.03 3.18 17.50
C SER A 74 0.17 2.45 16.89
N MET A 75 0.46 2.72 15.64
CA MET A 75 1.68 2.29 14.97
C MET A 75 2.83 3.22 15.37
N ARG A 76 3.91 2.68 15.92
CA ARG A 76 5.09 3.43 16.34
C ARG A 76 6.28 3.10 15.45
N ILE A 77 6.98 4.15 15.00
CA ILE A 77 8.15 4.06 14.15
C ILE A 77 9.27 4.91 14.77
N GLU A 78 10.44 4.32 14.92
CA GLU A 78 11.64 5.05 15.33
C GLU A 78 12.46 5.45 14.10
N VAL A 79 12.65 6.74 13.91
CA VAL A 79 13.57 7.30 12.93
C VAL A 79 14.96 7.35 13.58
N PRO A 80 15.96 6.67 13.00
CA PRO A 80 17.27 6.56 13.61
C PRO A 80 18.04 7.85 13.57
N ASN A 81 19.02 7.97 14.47
CA ASN A 81 20.05 8.99 14.40
C ASN A 81 20.95 8.75 13.17
N PRO A 82 21.44 9.76 12.46
CA PRO A 82 22.32 9.61 11.29
C PRO A 82 23.60 8.80 11.56
N SER A 83 24.06 8.77 12.79
CA SER A 83 25.22 7.96 13.20
C SER A 83 24.87 6.52 13.57
N ASP A 84 23.60 6.14 13.52
CA ASP A 84 23.17 4.77 13.83
C ASP A 84 23.76 3.80 12.79
N PRO A 85 24.48 2.76 13.25
CA PRO A 85 25.08 1.77 12.34
C PRO A 85 24.03 0.99 11.51
N MET A 86 22.76 1.03 11.92
CA MET A 86 21.67 0.37 11.22
C MET A 86 21.08 1.22 10.09
N GLY A 87 21.41 2.49 9.99
CA GLY A 87 20.99 3.41 8.93
C GLY A 87 20.60 4.78 9.44
N SER A 88 20.47 5.74 8.54
CA SER A 88 20.23 7.17 8.85
C SER A 88 18.79 7.62 8.60
N TRP A 89 17.90 6.72 8.21
CA TRP A 89 16.51 7.03 7.93
C TRP A 89 15.61 5.80 8.11
N ALA A 90 14.34 6.03 8.36
CA ALA A 90 13.29 5.03 8.41
C ALA A 90 12.39 5.14 7.18
N GLY A 91 12.01 4.03 6.61
CA GLY A 91 11.08 3.97 5.49
C GLY A 91 10.67 2.55 5.18
N GLY A 92 9.52 2.42 4.58
CA GLY A 92 8.99 1.12 4.18
C GLY A 92 7.56 1.21 3.68
N THR A 93 7.07 0.10 3.18
CA THR A 93 5.73 -0.03 2.64
C THR A 93 4.97 -1.16 3.31
N PHE A 94 3.72 -0.89 3.65
CA PHE A 94 2.73 -1.89 4.04
C PHE A 94 1.98 -2.32 2.80
N TYR A 95 1.92 -3.60 2.54
CA TYR A 95 1.35 -4.13 1.31
C TYR A 95 0.51 -5.39 1.54
N SER A 96 -0.42 -5.64 0.63
CA SER A 96 -1.16 -6.90 0.54
C SER A 96 -0.64 -7.71 -0.65
N ALA A 97 -0.22 -8.95 -0.41
CA ALA A 97 0.33 -9.81 -1.47
C ALA A 97 -0.72 -10.11 -2.57
N THR A 98 -1.99 -10.21 -2.19
CA THR A 98 -3.09 -10.45 -3.12
C THR A 98 -3.59 -9.18 -3.80
N GLY A 99 -3.31 -8.02 -3.22
CA GLY A 99 -3.88 -6.74 -3.62
C GLY A 99 -5.31 -6.52 -3.11
N ARG A 100 -5.75 -5.26 -3.14
CA ARG A 100 -7.10 -4.83 -2.74
C ARG A 100 -7.77 -4.00 -3.83
N ASN A 101 -9.10 -4.10 -3.93
CA ASN A 101 -9.88 -3.19 -4.75
C ASN A 101 -10.23 -1.95 -3.95
N LEU A 102 -9.48 -0.89 -4.16
CA LEU A 102 -9.66 0.40 -3.48
C LEU A 102 -10.33 1.45 -4.38
N SER A 103 -10.89 1.06 -5.52
CA SER A 103 -11.51 1.98 -6.48
C SER A 103 -12.74 2.71 -5.94
N GLY A 104 -13.30 2.26 -4.82
CA GLY A 104 -14.42 2.90 -4.14
C GLY A 104 -14.03 4.07 -3.22
N TYR A 105 -12.73 4.29 -2.99
CA TYR A 105 -12.20 5.30 -2.08
C TYR A 105 -11.51 6.42 -2.86
N ASP A 106 -11.45 7.60 -2.30
CA ASP A 106 -10.84 8.79 -2.93
C ASP A 106 -9.78 9.46 -2.04
N ALA A 107 -9.51 8.90 -0.87
CA ALA A 107 -8.46 9.33 0.02
C ALA A 107 -7.88 8.18 0.85
N LEU A 108 -6.58 8.26 1.14
CA LEU A 108 -5.96 7.62 2.30
C LEU A 108 -5.95 8.63 3.44
N THR A 109 -6.43 8.25 4.61
CA THR A 109 -6.46 9.11 5.80
C THR A 109 -5.77 8.43 6.97
N PHE A 110 -5.21 9.23 7.85
CA PHE A 110 -4.63 8.76 9.10
C PHE A 110 -4.46 9.92 10.08
N TYR A 111 -4.33 9.60 11.35
CA TYR A 111 -3.81 10.53 12.33
C TYR A 111 -2.33 10.29 12.53
N ALA A 112 -1.57 11.35 12.68
CA ALA A 112 -0.14 11.25 12.94
C ALA A 112 0.34 12.33 13.89
N LYS A 113 1.40 11.99 14.64
CA LYS A 113 2.22 12.89 15.43
C LYS A 113 3.66 12.41 15.45
N SER A 114 4.55 13.24 15.91
CA SER A 114 5.95 12.90 16.14
C SER A 114 6.47 13.48 17.45
N SER A 115 7.58 12.97 17.95
CA SER A 115 8.21 13.52 19.16
C SER A 115 8.87 14.89 18.94
N VAL A 116 9.09 15.30 17.69
CA VAL A 116 9.62 16.60 17.26
C VAL A 116 8.87 17.11 16.04
N ALA A 117 8.89 18.41 15.79
CA ALA A 117 8.37 18.95 14.53
C ALA A 117 9.25 18.48 13.35
N THR A 118 8.62 17.90 12.33
CA THR A 118 9.30 17.29 11.18
C THR A 118 8.41 17.29 9.95
N ALA A 119 8.99 16.96 8.81
CA ALA A 119 8.27 16.66 7.57
C ALA A 119 8.66 15.27 7.08
N ILE A 120 7.69 14.52 6.60
CA ILE A 120 7.88 13.16 6.09
C ILE A 120 7.25 13.00 4.70
N GLU A 121 7.68 11.98 3.98
CA GLU A 121 7.03 11.52 2.76
C GLU A 121 6.07 10.38 3.10
N VAL A 122 4.87 10.41 2.53
CA VAL A 122 3.87 9.34 2.65
C VAL A 122 3.13 9.13 1.34
N GLY A 123 2.55 7.94 1.17
CA GLY A 123 1.75 7.66 -0.01
C GLY A 123 1.25 6.22 -0.09
N ILE A 124 0.80 5.86 -1.30
CA ILE A 124 0.34 4.53 -1.69
C ILE A 124 0.97 4.11 -3.03
N GLY A 125 0.96 2.82 -3.35
CA GLY A 125 1.39 2.30 -4.63
C GLY A 125 2.90 2.05 -4.76
N ASN A 126 3.69 2.28 -3.73
CA ASN A 126 5.14 2.07 -3.77
C ASN A 126 5.52 0.64 -3.34
N TYR A 127 5.10 -0.35 -4.14
CA TYR A 127 5.40 -1.75 -3.92
C TYR A 127 5.42 -2.52 -5.25
N ASP A 128 6.39 -3.41 -5.47
CA ASP A 128 6.57 -4.23 -6.67
C ASP A 128 6.60 -3.37 -7.95
N THR A 129 5.89 -3.76 -8.99
CA THR A 129 5.68 -2.93 -10.17
C THR A 129 4.58 -1.91 -9.90
N THR A 130 4.98 -0.71 -9.53
CA THR A 130 4.04 0.38 -9.25
C THR A 130 3.38 0.87 -10.54
N GLU A 131 2.10 0.61 -10.72
CA GLU A 131 1.32 1.13 -11.85
C GLU A 131 0.75 2.52 -11.57
N TYR A 132 0.43 2.79 -10.30
CA TYR A 132 -0.15 4.06 -9.87
C TYR A 132 0.39 4.47 -8.51
N LEU A 133 1.19 5.53 -8.50
CA LEU A 133 1.78 6.10 -7.29
C LEU A 133 1.02 7.38 -6.90
N VAL A 134 0.59 7.46 -5.65
CA VAL A 134 0.18 8.71 -5.01
C VAL A 134 1.17 9.02 -3.91
N GLN A 135 1.87 10.14 -4.04
CA GLN A 135 2.94 10.56 -3.15
C GLN A 135 2.73 12.00 -2.70
N VAL A 136 2.87 12.23 -1.42
CA VAL A 136 2.91 13.57 -0.83
C VAL A 136 4.22 13.73 -0.07
N ASN A 137 5.03 14.66 -0.55
CA ASN A 137 6.25 15.10 0.14
C ASN A 137 5.89 16.18 1.17
N ASP A 138 6.74 16.34 2.16
CA ASP A 138 6.64 17.41 3.16
C ASP A 138 5.35 17.40 3.99
N VAL A 139 4.82 16.22 4.29
CA VAL A 139 3.72 16.10 5.25
C VAL A 139 4.21 16.52 6.63
N GLN A 140 3.68 17.65 7.11
CA GLN A 140 4.11 18.27 8.36
C GLN A 140 3.55 17.50 9.55
N LEU A 141 4.43 17.05 10.43
CA LEU A 141 4.09 16.45 11.71
C LEU A 141 4.59 17.32 12.86
N ASN A 142 3.87 17.30 13.96
CA ASN A 142 4.27 17.95 15.19
C ASN A 142 3.98 17.07 16.41
N THR A 143 4.14 17.59 17.61
CA THR A 143 3.95 16.82 18.86
C THR A 143 2.48 16.56 19.21
N ASN A 144 1.54 17.15 18.49
CA ASN A 144 0.11 16.91 18.65
C ASN A 144 -0.40 16.05 17.51
N TRP A 145 -1.43 15.24 17.78
CA TRP A 145 -2.13 14.49 16.75
C TRP A 145 -2.80 15.43 15.74
N SER A 146 -2.63 15.12 14.48
CA SER A 146 -3.29 15.82 13.37
C SER A 146 -3.82 14.80 12.37
N LYS A 147 -5.03 15.04 11.85
CA LYS A 147 -5.56 14.24 10.74
C LYS A 147 -4.86 14.65 9.44
N ILE A 148 -4.34 13.67 8.73
CA ILE A 148 -3.73 13.83 7.41
C ILE A 148 -4.64 13.18 6.37
N ILE A 149 -4.81 13.86 5.25
CA ILE A 149 -5.61 13.39 4.10
C ILE A 149 -4.71 13.38 2.88
N ILE A 150 -4.54 12.23 2.28
CA ILE A 150 -3.82 12.04 1.02
C ILE A 150 -4.86 11.78 -0.07
N PRO A 151 -5.19 12.77 -0.90
CA PRO A 151 -6.16 12.61 -1.96
C PRO A 151 -5.70 11.59 -3.01
N ILE A 152 -6.63 10.79 -3.52
CA ILE A 152 -6.40 9.84 -4.59
C ILE A 152 -7.09 10.35 -5.85
N PRO A 153 -6.37 11.01 -6.77
CA PRO A 153 -6.98 11.69 -7.92
C PRO A 153 -7.68 10.74 -8.90
N ASN A 154 -7.26 9.50 -8.97
CA ASN A 154 -7.83 8.51 -9.89
C ASN A 154 -7.92 7.12 -9.24
N SER A 155 -8.90 6.94 -8.38
CA SER A 155 -9.12 5.67 -7.68
C SER A 155 -9.51 4.52 -8.61
N ALA A 156 -9.99 4.78 -9.83
CA ALA A 156 -10.28 3.74 -10.82
C ALA A 156 -9.04 2.90 -11.18
N LYS A 157 -7.83 3.40 -10.93
CA LYS A 157 -6.59 2.65 -11.10
C LYS A 157 -6.27 1.68 -9.97
N LEU A 158 -6.98 1.74 -8.86
CA LEU A 158 -6.73 0.95 -7.66
C LEU A 158 -7.60 -0.32 -7.59
N LEU A 159 -7.81 -1.00 -8.73
CA LEU A 159 -8.63 -2.23 -8.76
C LEU A 159 -7.93 -3.44 -8.10
N SER A 160 -6.61 -3.44 -8.05
CA SER A 160 -5.79 -4.53 -7.50
C SER A 160 -4.53 -3.99 -6.82
N GLU A 161 -4.70 -2.90 -6.06
CA GLU A 161 -3.57 -2.22 -5.43
C GLU A 161 -2.94 -3.06 -4.34
N LYS A 162 -1.63 -3.20 -4.40
CA LYS A 162 -0.85 -3.94 -3.42
C LYS A 162 -0.17 -3.04 -2.39
N GLY A 163 0.37 -1.90 -2.81
CA GLY A 163 1.07 -0.95 -1.94
C GLY A 163 0.08 -0.04 -1.21
N LEU A 164 -0.24 -0.35 0.04
CA LEU A 164 -1.38 0.27 0.74
C LEU A 164 -1.02 1.51 1.54
N PHE A 165 0.18 1.55 2.10
CA PHE A 165 0.69 2.70 2.83
C PHE A 165 2.20 2.64 2.87
N TYR A 166 2.87 3.72 2.54
CA TYR A 166 4.31 3.83 2.72
C TYR A 166 4.68 5.16 3.37
N TYR A 167 5.83 5.18 3.98
CA TYR A 167 6.42 6.37 4.56
C TYR A 167 7.94 6.39 4.34
N SER A 168 8.51 7.60 4.39
CA SER A 168 9.96 7.81 4.43
C SER A 168 10.27 9.03 5.29
N ALA A 169 11.18 8.87 6.24
CA ALA A 169 11.51 9.88 7.22
C ALA A 169 13.01 9.85 7.57
N GLY A 170 13.67 10.99 7.47
CA GLY A 170 15.06 11.18 7.88
C GLY A 170 15.17 11.84 9.25
N ALA A 171 16.35 11.79 9.84
CA ALA A 171 16.66 12.47 11.11
C ALA A 171 16.44 13.99 11.02
N VAL A 172 16.17 14.60 12.16
CA VAL A 172 16.00 16.07 12.27
C VAL A 172 17.12 16.62 13.15
N ASN A 173 17.84 17.61 12.65
CA ASN A 173 18.98 18.23 13.36
C ASN A 173 20.02 17.21 13.86
N ASP A 174 20.29 16.20 13.03
CA ASP A 174 21.19 15.09 13.35
C ASP A 174 20.75 14.21 14.54
N GLU A 175 19.47 14.26 14.90
CA GLU A 175 18.88 13.45 15.96
C GLU A 175 17.76 12.55 15.44
N GLY A 176 17.66 11.35 16.00
CA GLY A 176 16.54 10.44 15.79
C GLY A 176 15.30 10.87 16.56
N TYR A 177 14.14 10.38 16.15
CA TYR A 177 12.87 10.70 16.78
C TYR A 177 11.84 9.60 16.54
N THR A 178 10.67 9.73 17.15
CA THR A 178 9.59 8.77 17.02
C THR A 178 8.40 9.38 16.27
N ILE A 179 7.80 8.60 15.39
CA ILE A 179 6.53 8.90 14.71
C ILE A 179 5.47 7.91 15.21
N TRP A 180 4.25 8.39 15.39
CA TRP A 180 3.07 7.57 15.62
C TRP A 180 2.06 7.82 14.54
N PHE A 181 1.50 6.73 13.99
CA PHE A 181 0.36 6.73 13.08
C PHE A 181 -0.78 5.97 13.72
N ASP A 182 -2.00 6.44 13.47
CA ASP A 182 -3.21 5.84 14.00
C ASP A 182 -4.36 6.02 13.02
N GLU A 183 -5.37 5.16 13.06
CA GLU A 183 -6.55 5.22 12.19
C GLU A 183 -6.17 5.30 10.70
N VAL A 184 -5.18 4.50 10.26
CA VAL A 184 -4.70 4.48 8.86
C VAL A 184 -5.68 3.68 8.02
N LYS A 185 -6.43 4.36 7.15
CA LYS A 185 -7.49 3.75 6.34
C LYS A 185 -7.78 4.51 5.06
N PHE A 186 -8.44 3.83 4.14
CA PHE A 186 -9.00 4.44 2.95
C PHE A 186 -10.42 4.94 3.23
N GLU A 187 -10.73 6.16 2.82
CA GLU A 187 -12.04 6.79 3.00
C GLU A 187 -12.59 7.34 1.68
N LYS A 188 -13.91 7.48 1.62
CA LYS A 188 -14.59 8.18 0.53
C LYS A 188 -15.08 9.54 1.05
N LEU A 189 -14.30 10.59 0.81
CA LEU A 189 -14.56 11.95 1.31
C LEU A 189 -15.23 12.84 0.27
N GLY A 190 -15.29 12.42 -0.99
CA GLY A 190 -15.82 13.21 -2.08
C GLY A 190 -14.98 14.47 -2.32
N THR A 191 -15.64 15.61 -2.46
CA THR A 191 -14.93 16.88 -2.72
C THR A 191 -14.01 17.32 -1.59
N LEU A 192 -14.18 16.80 -0.38
CA LEU A 192 -13.31 17.11 0.76
C LEU A 192 -11.90 16.55 0.59
N ALA A 193 -11.74 15.43 -0.10
CA ALA A 193 -10.42 14.85 -0.39
C ALA A 193 -9.54 15.79 -1.25
N HIS A 194 -10.15 16.66 -2.03
CA HIS A 194 -9.46 17.58 -2.94
C HIS A 194 -9.52 19.04 -2.48
N ALA A 195 -10.17 19.32 -1.34
CA ALA A 195 -10.23 20.66 -0.79
C ALA A 195 -8.82 21.09 -0.34
N LYS A 196 -8.33 22.18 -0.91
CA LYS A 196 -7.17 22.86 -0.36
C LYS A 196 -7.56 23.47 0.97
N ILE A 197 -6.69 23.33 1.97
CA ILE A 197 -6.81 24.09 3.20
C ILE A 197 -6.38 25.50 2.86
N GLU A 198 -7.36 26.40 2.77
CA GLU A 198 -7.11 27.83 2.62
C GLU A 198 -7.51 28.50 3.94
N ASP A 199 -6.67 29.42 4.41
CA ASP A 199 -7.03 30.30 5.50
C ASP A 199 -8.19 31.19 5.03
N ILE A 200 -9.36 31.01 5.63
CA ILE A 200 -10.51 31.84 5.33
C ILE A 200 -10.49 33.06 6.26
N GLU A 201 -10.32 34.25 5.70
CA GLU A 201 -10.57 35.49 6.44
C GLU A 201 -12.08 35.72 6.56
N VAL A 202 -12.60 35.64 7.77
CA VAL A 202 -14.01 35.98 8.05
C VAL A 202 -14.08 37.46 8.34
N PRO A 203 -14.78 38.28 7.50
CA PRO A 203 -14.92 39.71 7.75
C PRO A 203 -15.49 39.98 9.13
N GLY A 204 -14.79 40.78 9.93
CA GLY A 204 -15.22 41.17 11.29
C GLY A 204 -14.82 40.16 12.39
N PHE A 205 -14.12 39.10 12.08
CA PHE A 205 -13.58 38.21 13.09
C PHE A 205 -12.06 38.50 13.29
N PRO A 206 -11.61 38.79 14.51
CA PRO A 206 -10.20 39.07 14.77
C PRO A 206 -9.42 37.75 14.80
N GLY A 207 -9.13 37.16 13.64
CA GLY A 207 -8.37 35.93 13.51
C GLY A 207 -8.65 35.23 12.19
N LYS A 208 -7.71 34.39 11.78
CA LYS A 208 -7.88 33.45 10.65
C LYS A 208 -8.57 32.22 11.15
N LEU A 209 -9.68 31.82 10.48
CA LEU A 209 -10.24 30.50 10.67
C LEU A 209 -9.46 29.53 9.79
N THR A 210 -8.55 28.76 10.39
CA THR A 210 -7.92 27.62 9.71
C THR A 210 -8.89 26.47 9.75
N ILE A 211 -9.47 26.13 8.60
CA ILE A 211 -10.19 24.86 8.46
C ILE A 211 -9.11 23.79 8.36
N GLY A 212 -8.69 23.30 9.53
CA GLY A 212 -7.73 22.22 9.63
C GLY A 212 -8.32 20.90 9.15
N THR A 213 -7.52 20.18 8.42
CA THR A 213 -7.61 18.75 8.19
C THR A 213 -7.25 18.02 9.43
#